data_985d1e53581c68d342cfb3d39a5ac7cd
#
_entry.id   985d1e53581c68d342cfb3d39a5ac7cd
#
_cell.length_a   1.000
_cell.length_b   1.000
_cell.length_c   1.000
_cell.angle_alpha   90.00
_cell.angle_beta   90.00
_cell.angle_gamma   90.00
#
_symmetry.space_group_name_H-M   'P 1'
#
loop_
_entity.id
_entity.type
_entity.pdbx_description
1 polymer ?
#
loop_
_entity_poly.entity_id
_entity_poly.type
_entity_poly.pdbx_seq_one_letter_code
_entity_poly.pdbx_strand_id
1 'polypeptide(L)'
;MGDGLRTIRVVTNDESLFANARAAASTIEGWEVVQTSSLSEIVEHAPPPGDVILLDTWLRGGNVYEGCKRLSGTLRCRTYVVTEHGNRLAEPIARFCGATGVIERPISPTRLRAAIDSTAGPRPALPREGRGQGSDEALLPEKLLADIAGKPDESLVAALVDPETSLFNYPFLNYKIDEEYKRARRFGSPLSCVMLGFEGQLAGDTLRELAAIFLDASRDTDVLGRFDESSFLFLLTNTGPDGARIMAKRVGESAKERRLSDLVGDPIVISVGIAVFPHPEVRRKGDLFARARAAFNDAKMKGGGVVCAS
;
A
#
# COMPACT_ATOMS: atom_id res chain seq x y z
N MET A 1 26.13 -31.90 -13.81
CA MET A 1 25.18 -31.07 -13.10
C MET A 1 23.96 -31.01 -13.97
N GLY A 2 22.87 -31.69 -13.59
CA GLY A 2 21.69 -31.82 -14.45
C GLY A 2 21.01 -30.48 -14.63
N ASP A 3 20.87 -30.07 -15.88
CA ASP A 3 19.99 -28.97 -16.31
C ASP A 3 18.54 -29.48 -16.14
N GLY A 4 18.04 -29.47 -14.90
CA GLY A 4 16.62 -29.72 -14.63
C GLY A 4 15.81 -28.56 -15.16
N LEU A 5 14.78 -28.84 -15.96
CA LEU A 5 13.76 -27.86 -16.37
C LEU A 5 13.28 -27.09 -15.13
N ARG A 6 13.28 -25.78 -15.21
CA ARG A 6 12.70 -24.92 -14.17
C ARG A 6 11.19 -24.87 -14.33
N THR A 7 10.50 -24.71 -13.22
CA THR A 7 9.04 -24.82 -13.22
C THR A 7 8.38 -23.49 -12.93
N ILE A 8 7.38 -23.13 -13.72
CA ILE A 8 6.40 -22.10 -13.44
C ILE A 8 5.17 -22.78 -12.86
N ARG A 9 4.93 -22.59 -11.57
CA ARG A 9 3.76 -23.17 -10.88
C ARG A 9 2.63 -22.18 -10.85
N VAL A 10 1.54 -22.50 -11.53
CA VAL A 10 0.34 -21.66 -11.59
C VAL A 10 -0.68 -22.19 -10.60
N VAL A 11 -0.91 -21.45 -9.52
CA VAL A 11 -1.90 -21.81 -8.49
C VAL A 11 -3.23 -21.20 -8.88
N THR A 12 -4.08 -21.97 -9.52
CA THR A 12 -5.36 -21.51 -10.06
C THR A 12 -6.37 -22.64 -10.23
N ASN A 13 -7.66 -22.33 -10.11
CA ASN A 13 -8.78 -23.16 -10.52
C ASN A 13 -9.35 -22.73 -11.90
N ASP A 14 -8.76 -21.75 -12.53
CA ASP A 14 -9.17 -21.22 -13.83
C ASP A 14 -8.35 -21.86 -14.96
N GLU A 15 -8.97 -22.78 -15.70
CA GLU A 15 -8.38 -23.46 -16.84
C GLU A 15 -7.93 -22.49 -17.93
N SER A 16 -8.64 -21.35 -18.09
CA SER A 16 -8.30 -20.35 -19.11
C SER A 16 -7.02 -19.61 -18.75
N LEU A 17 -6.81 -19.28 -17.49
CA LEU A 17 -5.58 -18.70 -17.00
C LEU A 17 -4.40 -19.66 -17.15
N PHE A 18 -4.61 -20.92 -16.80
CA PHE A 18 -3.58 -21.95 -16.95
C PHE A 18 -3.17 -22.13 -18.42
N ALA A 19 -4.15 -22.24 -19.32
CA ALA A 19 -3.88 -22.34 -20.77
C ALA A 19 -3.12 -21.10 -21.29
N ASN A 20 -3.50 -19.91 -20.81
CA ASN A 20 -2.82 -18.65 -21.17
C ASN A 20 -1.37 -18.62 -20.65
N ALA A 21 -1.14 -19.00 -19.41
CA ALA A 21 0.22 -19.08 -18.85
C ALA A 21 1.09 -20.09 -19.62
N ARG A 22 0.53 -21.25 -19.96
CA ARG A 22 1.21 -22.29 -20.76
C ARG A 22 1.55 -21.79 -22.17
N ALA A 23 0.62 -21.08 -22.82
CA ALA A 23 0.85 -20.49 -24.13
C ALA A 23 1.93 -19.38 -24.05
N ALA A 24 1.93 -18.56 -23.01
CA ALA A 24 2.95 -17.54 -22.80
C ALA A 24 4.34 -18.15 -22.55
N ALA A 25 4.42 -19.25 -21.84
CA ALA A 25 5.66 -19.94 -21.51
C ALA A 25 6.23 -20.75 -22.69
N SER A 26 5.41 -21.17 -23.66
CA SER A 26 5.88 -21.98 -24.81
C SER A 26 6.97 -21.30 -25.66
N THR A 27 7.11 -19.99 -25.53
CA THR A 27 8.16 -19.19 -26.20
C THR A 27 9.45 -19.05 -25.38
N ILE A 28 9.50 -19.68 -24.19
CA ILE A 28 10.61 -19.54 -23.24
C ILE A 28 11.25 -20.92 -23.03
N GLU A 29 12.45 -21.08 -23.55
CA GLU A 29 13.19 -22.33 -23.42
C GLU A 29 13.60 -22.65 -21.98
N GLY A 30 13.63 -23.93 -21.61
CA GLY A 30 14.08 -24.40 -20.29
C GLY A 30 13.06 -24.26 -19.16
N TRP A 31 11.79 -23.95 -19.47
CA TRP A 31 10.73 -23.81 -18.49
C TRP A 31 9.53 -24.71 -18.82
N GLU A 32 8.98 -25.35 -17.79
CA GLU A 32 7.70 -26.06 -17.85
C GLU A 32 6.65 -25.35 -17.00
N VAL A 33 5.38 -25.53 -17.34
CA VAL A 33 4.25 -24.93 -16.59
C VAL A 33 3.44 -26.04 -15.95
N VAL A 34 3.28 -25.96 -14.65
CA VAL A 34 2.52 -26.91 -13.83
C VAL A 34 1.39 -26.18 -13.13
N GLN A 35 0.19 -26.77 -13.18
CA GLN A 35 -0.97 -26.27 -12.44
C GLN A 35 -1.05 -26.91 -11.07
N THR A 36 -1.43 -26.09 -10.09
CA THR A 36 -1.77 -26.50 -8.73
C THR A 36 -3.08 -25.83 -8.35
N SER A 37 -4.02 -26.58 -7.80
CA SER A 37 -5.34 -26.06 -7.42
C SER A 37 -5.42 -25.60 -5.97
N SER A 38 -4.36 -25.79 -5.18
CA SER A 38 -4.34 -25.50 -3.74
C SER A 38 -3.04 -24.84 -3.29
N LEU A 39 -3.17 -23.81 -2.46
CA LEU A 39 -2.04 -23.20 -1.75
C LEU A 39 -1.39 -24.16 -0.75
N SER A 40 -2.17 -25.05 -0.14
CA SER A 40 -1.68 -26.02 0.85
C SER A 40 -0.64 -26.97 0.23
N GLU A 41 -0.85 -27.38 -0.99
CA GLU A 41 0.08 -28.25 -1.72
C GLU A 41 1.46 -27.60 -1.92
N ILE A 42 1.49 -26.29 -2.21
CA ILE A 42 2.75 -25.53 -2.32
C ILE A 42 3.44 -25.39 -0.97
N VAL A 43 2.68 -25.27 0.12
CA VAL A 43 3.24 -25.14 1.49
C VAL A 43 3.82 -26.48 1.96
N GLU A 44 3.14 -27.57 1.66
CA GLU A 44 3.57 -28.95 2.05
C GLU A 44 4.75 -29.43 1.22
N HIS A 45 4.76 -29.08 -0.07
CA HIS A 45 5.78 -29.48 -1.02
C HIS A 45 6.47 -28.24 -1.60
N ALA A 46 7.38 -27.66 -0.80
CA ALA A 46 8.09 -26.45 -1.18
C ALA A 46 8.83 -26.60 -2.51
N PRO A 47 8.55 -25.74 -3.51
CA PRO A 47 9.24 -25.79 -4.80
C PRO A 47 10.75 -25.53 -4.68
N PRO A 48 11.57 -26.06 -5.59
CA PRO A 48 13.00 -25.81 -5.62
C PRO A 48 13.32 -24.31 -5.74
N PRO A 49 14.44 -23.85 -5.18
CA PRO A 49 14.92 -22.51 -5.41
C PRO A 49 15.14 -22.24 -6.91
N GLY A 50 14.57 -21.15 -7.41
CA GLY A 50 14.66 -20.80 -8.83
C GLY A 50 13.36 -21.00 -9.61
N ASP A 51 12.42 -21.77 -9.09
CA ASP A 51 11.05 -21.84 -9.63
C ASP A 51 10.35 -20.47 -9.50
N VAL A 52 9.32 -20.28 -10.31
CA VAL A 52 8.43 -19.12 -10.28
C VAL A 52 7.02 -19.59 -9.92
N ILE A 53 6.40 -18.92 -8.95
CA ILE A 53 5.05 -19.21 -8.52
C ILE A 53 4.14 -18.08 -8.96
N LEU A 54 3.05 -18.41 -9.65
CA LEU A 54 1.99 -17.50 -10.05
C LEU A 54 0.74 -17.81 -9.23
N LEU A 55 0.33 -16.87 -8.38
CA LEU A 55 -0.83 -17.04 -7.50
C LEU A 55 -2.02 -16.26 -8.08
N ASP A 56 -3.05 -16.98 -8.44
CA ASP A 56 -4.26 -16.42 -9.00
C ASP A 56 -5.15 -15.77 -7.95
N THR A 57 -5.48 -14.48 -8.10
CA THR A 57 -6.43 -13.79 -7.19
C THR A 57 -7.83 -14.40 -7.17
N TRP A 58 -8.19 -15.22 -8.19
CA TRP A 58 -9.48 -15.90 -8.25
C TRP A 58 -9.45 -17.32 -7.71
N LEU A 59 -8.39 -17.71 -7.04
CA LEU A 59 -8.27 -19.03 -6.44
C LEU A 59 -9.41 -19.27 -5.44
N ARG A 60 -10.18 -20.34 -5.64
CA ARG A 60 -11.28 -20.72 -4.75
C ARG A 60 -10.73 -21.43 -3.51
N GLY A 61 -11.26 -21.09 -2.36
CA GLY A 61 -10.96 -21.78 -1.11
C GLY A 61 -9.66 -21.35 -0.41
N GLY A 62 -9.01 -20.26 -0.84
CA GLY A 62 -7.82 -19.73 -0.18
C GLY A 62 -7.61 -18.24 -0.40
N ASN A 63 -7.06 -17.57 0.60
CA ASN A 63 -6.62 -16.19 0.48
C ASN A 63 -5.21 -16.16 -0.12
N VAL A 64 -5.10 -15.69 -1.35
CA VAL A 64 -3.84 -15.64 -2.09
C VAL A 64 -2.80 -14.74 -1.42
N TYR A 65 -3.22 -13.63 -0.83
CA TYR A 65 -2.32 -12.70 -0.15
C TYR A 65 -1.84 -13.27 1.20
N GLU A 66 -2.70 -13.97 1.93
CA GLU A 66 -2.27 -14.75 3.11
C GLU A 66 -1.33 -15.88 2.69
N GLY A 67 -1.64 -16.56 1.59
CA GLY A 67 -0.77 -17.55 0.97
C GLY A 67 0.60 -16.97 0.66
N CYS A 68 0.68 -15.80 0.01
CA CYS A 68 1.94 -15.08 -0.22
C CYS A 68 2.72 -14.86 1.06
N LYS A 69 2.05 -14.39 2.12
CA LYS A 69 2.68 -14.10 3.41
C LYS A 69 3.25 -15.37 4.06
N ARG A 70 2.54 -16.48 3.96
CA ARG A 70 3.01 -17.79 4.47
C ARG A 70 4.16 -18.33 3.61
N LEU A 71 4.06 -18.25 2.30
CA LEU A 71 5.07 -18.73 1.35
C LEU A 71 6.36 -17.90 1.44
N SER A 72 6.28 -16.58 1.56
CA SER A 72 7.44 -15.69 1.62
C SER A 72 8.34 -15.94 2.84
N GLY A 73 7.79 -16.50 3.91
CA GLY A 73 8.54 -16.90 5.10
C GLY A 73 9.29 -18.22 4.96
N THR A 74 8.89 -19.07 4.01
CA THR A 74 9.38 -20.45 3.89
C THR A 74 10.05 -20.76 2.56
N LEU A 75 9.69 -20.05 1.49
CA LEU A 75 10.14 -20.35 0.14
C LEU A 75 11.24 -19.38 -0.33
N ARG A 76 12.17 -19.95 -1.11
CA ARG A 76 13.20 -19.18 -1.83
C ARG A 76 12.84 -18.99 -3.32
N CYS A 77 11.56 -19.11 -3.65
CA CYS A 77 11.04 -18.94 -5.01
C CYS A 77 10.50 -17.52 -5.20
N ARG A 78 10.54 -17.05 -6.44
CA ARG A 78 9.88 -15.78 -6.81
C ARG A 78 8.39 -16.02 -6.92
N THR A 79 7.61 -15.23 -6.21
CA THR A 79 6.16 -15.35 -6.17
C THR A 79 5.51 -14.10 -6.74
N TYR A 80 4.63 -14.27 -7.71
CA TYR A 80 3.87 -13.21 -8.35
C TYR A 80 2.38 -13.43 -8.14
N VAL A 81 1.65 -12.38 -7.85
CA VAL A 81 0.19 -12.40 -7.81
C VAL A 81 -0.35 -12.05 -9.19
N VAL A 82 -1.22 -12.90 -9.71
CA VAL A 82 -1.91 -12.67 -10.99
C VAL A 82 -3.20 -11.90 -10.71
N THR A 83 -3.33 -10.71 -11.29
CA THR A 83 -4.42 -9.78 -11.03
C THR A 83 -5.05 -9.26 -12.32
N GLU A 84 -6.20 -8.58 -12.22
CA GLU A 84 -6.84 -7.91 -13.33
C GLU A 84 -5.99 -6.77 -13.91
N HIS A 85 -6.20 -6.53 -15.20
CA HIS A 85 -5.55 -5.41 -15.88
C HIS A 85 -5.96 -4.06 -15.27
N GLY A 86 -4.98 -3.20 -15.00
CA GLY A 86 -5.22 -1.86 -14.47
C GLY A 86 -5.45 -1.78 -12.97
N ASN A 87 -5.37 -2.89 -12.23
CA ASN A 87 -5.46 -2.86 -10.76
C ASN A 87 -4.20 -2.27 -10.12
N ARG A 88 -4.20 -0.95 -9.93
CA ARG A 88 -3.06 -0.20 -9.36
C ARG A 88 -2.75 -0.56 -7.90
N LEU A 89 -3.71 -1.14 -7.18
CA LEU A 89 -3.56 -1.47 -5.76
C LEU A 89 -3.00 -2.88 -5.54
N ALA A 90 -3.07 -3.76 -6.54
CA ALA A 90 -2.60 -5.13 -6.40
C ALA A 90 -1.09 -5.21 -6.12
N GLU A 91 -0.28 -4.39 -6.76
CA GLU A 91 1.18 -4.44 -6.59
C GLU A 91 1.65 -4.04 -5.18
N PRO A 92 1.20 -2.91 -4.58
CA PRO A 92 1.54 -2.58 -3.20
C PRO A 92 1.14 -3.68 -2.21
N ILE A 93 -0.05 -4.27 -2.37
CA ILE A 93 -0.55 -5.32 -1.48
C ILE A 93 0.24 -6.61 -1.66
N ALA A 94 0.46 -7.05 -2.89
CA ALA A 94 1.23 -8.24 -3.19
C ALA A 94 2.65 -8.15 -2.60
N ARG A 95 3.30 -7.01 -2.76
CA ARG A 95 4.63 -6.74 -2.19
C ARG A 95 4.63 -6.73 -0.67
N PHE A 96 3.59 -6.17 -0.05
CA PHE A 96 3.41 -6.22 1.41
C PHE A 96 3.28 -7.66 1.91
N CYS A 97 2.55 -8.49 1.20
CA CYS A 97 2.40 -9.90 1.53
C CYS A 97 3.62 -10.75 1.15
N GLY A 98 4.72 -10.13 0.72
CA GLY A 98 5.98 -10.80 0.42
C GLY A 98 6.10 -11.34 -1.00
N ALA A 99 5.14 -11.05 -1.89
CA ALA A 99 5.29 -11.36 -3.30
C ALA A 99 6.43 -10.55 -3.96
N THR A 100 7.04 -11.12 -4.97
CA THR A 100 8.07 -10.44 -5.78
C THR A 100 7.46 -9.29 -6.59
N GLY A 101 6.21 -9.45 -7.02
CA GLY A 101 5.46 -8.45 -7.78
C GLY A 101 4.10 -8.98 -8.23
N VAL A 102 3.52 -8.31 -9.22
CA VAL A 102 2.26 -8.72 -9.86
C VAL A 102 2.43 -8.99 -11.34
N ILE A 103 1.56 -9.84 -11.88
CA ILE A 103 1.41 -10.05 -13.32
C ILE A 103 -0.06 -9.82 -13.65
N GLU A 104 -0.35 -8.94 -14.60
CA GLU A 104 -1.72 -8.67 -15.03
C GLU A 104 -2.23 -9.70 -16.03
N ARG A 105 -3.53 -10.00 -15.94
CA ARG A 105 -4.26 -10.80 -16.94
C ARG A 105 -4.53 -9.97 -18.21
N PRO A 106 -4.45 -10.56 -19.39
CA PRO A 106 -3.90 -11.88 -19.71
C PRO A 106 -2.37 -11.90 -19.56
N ILE A 107 -1.81 -13.06 -19.19
CA ILE A 107 -0.36 -13.22 -19.06
C ILE A 107 0.26 -13.17 -20.45
N SER A 108 1.06 -12.13 -20.73
CA SER A 108 1.78 -12.02 -21.99
C SER A 108 3.16 -12.68 -21.90
N PRO A 109 3.72 -13.20 -23.00
CA PRO A 109 5.07 -13.76 -23.03
C PRO A 109 6.13 -12.76 -22.52
N THR A 110 6.01 -11.48 -22.88
CA THR A 110 6.93 -10.43 -22.44
C THR A 110 6.90 -10.22 -20.92
N ARG A 111 5.71 -10.17 -20.33
CA ARG A 111 5.55 -10.02 -18.85
C ARG A 111 6.04 -11.25 -18.11
N LEU A 112 5.76 -12.45 -18.64
CA LEU A 112 6.23 -13.69 -18.05
C LEU A 112 7.76 -13.79 -18.12
N ARG A 113 8.37 -13.44 -19.24
CA ARG A 113 9.81 -13.39 -19.39
C ARG A 113 10.45 -12.39 -18.42
N ALA A 114 9.90 -11.19 -18.29
CA ALA A 114 10.37 -10.20 -17.33
C ALA A 114 10.31 -10.70 -15.88
N ALA A 115 9.29 -11.47 -15.52
CA ALA A 115 9.17 -12.10 -14.20
C ALA A 115 10.23 -13.20 -13.98
N ILE A 116 10.53 -13.98 -15.02
CA ILE A 116 11.55 -15.03 -15.02
C ILE A 116 12.97 -14.45 -14.96
N ASP A 117 13.25 -13.41 -15.73
CA ASP A 117 14.57 -12.77 -15.84
C ASP A 117 14.84 -11.78 -14.70
N SER A 118 13.81 -11.52 -13.86
CA SER A 118 13.95 -10.61 -12.74
C SER A 118 15.07 -11.06 -11.79
N THR A 119 16.03 -10.20 -11.56
CA THR A 119 17.10 -10.37 -10.55
C THR A 119 16.60 -10.08 -9.14
N ALA A 120 15.35 -9.59 -8.98
CA ALA A 120 14.73 -9.43 -7.69
C ALA A 120 14.56 -10.83 -7.08
N GLY A 121 15.44 -11.16 -6.16
CA GLY A 121 15.34 -12.39 -5.37
C GLY A 121 14.00 -12.43 -4.60
N PRO A 122 13.63 -13.60 -4.07
CA PRO A 122 12.51 -13.69 -3.14
C PRO A 122 12.76 -12.67 -2.03
N ARG A 123 11.81 -11.76 -1.83
CA ARG A 123 11.91 -10.85 -0.70
C ARG A 123 11.72 -11.71 0.56
N PRO A 124 12.65 -11.67 1.52
CA PRO A 124 12.36 -12.25 2.81
C PRO A 124 11.08 -11.59 3.31
N ALA A 125 10.14 -12.38 3.82
CA ALA A 125 9.11 -11.85 4.68
C ALA A 125 9.80 -10.92 5.67
N LEU A 126 9.22 -9.75 5.92
CA LEU A 126 9.74 -8.84 6.94
C LEU A 126 10.11 -9.68 8.16
N PRO A 127 11.35 -9.58 8.69
CA PRO A 127 11.78 -10.42 9.79
C PRO A 127 10.70 -10.38 10.86
N ARG A 128 10.23 -11.53 11.31
CA ARG A 128 9.59 -11.62 12.62
C ARG A 128 10.66 -11.26 13.61
N GLU A 129 10.82 -9.98 13.90
CA GLU A 129 11.53 -9.56 15.08
C GLU A 129 10.87 -10.29 16.24
N GLY A 130 11.68 -11.00 16.99
CA GLY A 130 11.22 -11.90 18.02
C GLY A 130 10.22 -11.22 18.92
N ARG A 131 9.30 -11.96 19.49
CA ARG A 131 8.28 -11.57 20.46
C ARG A 131 8.84 -10.64 21.54
N GLY A 132 9.06 -9.39 21.17
CA GLY A 132 9.31 -8.27 22.04
C GLY A 132 7.99 -7.53 22.17
N GLN A 133 7.52 -7.35 23.38
CA GLN A 133 6.35 -6.58 23.74
C GLN A 133 6.34 -5.25 22.99
N GLY A 134 5.27 -4.99 22.21
CA GLY A 134 5.03 -3.72 21.56
C GLY A 134 5.52 -3.61 20.11
N SER A 135 5.23 -4.57 19.24
CA SER A 135 5.41 -4.38 17.81
C SER A 135 4.26 -3.51 17.28
N ASP A 136 4.57 -2.25 17.04
CA ASP A 136 3.80 -1.32 16.19
C ASP A 136 3.87 -1.77 14.71
N GLU A 137 3.80 -3.08 14.45
CA GLU A 137 3.71 -3.59 13.10
C GLU A 137 2.34 -3.25 12.55
N ALA A 138 2.31 -2.38 11.55
CA ALA A 138 1.15 -2.10 10.74
C ALA A 138 0.77 -3.37 9.95
N LEU A 139 0.08 -4.28 10.62
CA LEU A 139 -0.54 -5.43 9.98
C LEU A 139 -1.83 -4.95 9.32
N LEU A 140 -2.03 -5.33 8.07
CA LEU A 140 -3.36 -5.19 7.48
C LEU A 140 -4.34 -6.01 8.35
N PRO A 141 -5.48 -5.45 8.76
CA PRO A 141 -6.45 -6.16 9.57
C PRO A 141 -6.85 -7.48 8.92
N GLU A 142 -7.00 -8.56 9.72
CA GLU A 142 -7.43 -9.87 9.21
C GLU A 142 -8.72 -9.79 8.40
N LYS A 143 -9.64 -8.92 8.80
CA LYS A 143 -10.88 -8.65 8.09
C LYS A 143 -10.62 -8.08 6.69
N LEU A 144 -9.65 -7.20 6.54
CA LEU A 144 -9.24 -6.65 5.25
C LEU A 144 -8.66 -7.76 4.34
N LEU A 145 -7.82 -8.63 4.91
CA LEU A 145 -7.26 -9.76 4.18
C LEU A 145 -8.33 -10.79 3.79
N ALA A 146 -9.33 -11.01 4.64
CA ALA A 146 -10.47 -11.90 4.36
C ALA A 146 -11.40 -11.34 3.28
N ASP A 147 -11.65 -10.04 3.28
CA ASP A 147 -12.49 -9.35 2.28
C ASP A 147 -11.81 -9.32 0.89
N ILE A 148 -10.50 -9.23 0.84
CA ILE A 148 -9.70 -9.28 -0.40
C ILE A 148 -9.71 -10.68 -1.02
N ALA A 149 -9.83 -11.73 -0.21
CA ALA A 149 -9.64 -13.13 -0.62
C ALA A 149 -10.75 -13.73 -1.47
N GLY A 150 -11.92 -13.18 -1.50
CA GLY A 150 -13.09 -13.88 -2.05
C GLY A 150 -13.95 -13.11 -3.04
N LYS A 151 -13.58 -11.89 -3.41
CA LYS A 151 -14.44 -11.02 -4.23
C LYS A 151 -13.66 -10.34 -5.35
N PRO A 152 -14.32 -9.98 -6.45
CA PRO A 152 -13.73 -9.19 -7.53
C PRO A 152 -13.19 -7.83 -7.04
N ASP A 153 -12.39 -7.18 -7.86
CA ASP A 153 -11.59 -5.98 -7.59
C ASP A 153 -12.27 -4.83 -6.84
N GLU A 154 -13.59 -4.70 -6.90
CA GLU A 154 -14.34 -3.68 -6.15
C GLU A 154 -14.21 -3.83 -4.64
N SER A 155 -14.09 -5.06 -4.14
CA SER A 155 -13.92 -5.28 -2.70
C SER A 155 -12.51 -4.94 -2.20
N LEU A 156 -11.52 -5.06 -3.07
CA LEU A 156 -10.15 -4.65 -2.77
C LEU A 156 -10.08 -3.12 -2.61
N VAL A 157 -10.69 -2.39 -3.53
CA VAL A 157 -10.76 -0.92 -3.46
C VAL A 157 -11.51 -0.49 -2.19
N ALA A 158 -12.69 -1.08 -1.95
CA ALA A 158 -13.48 -0.79 -0.75
C ALA A 158 -12.74 -1.10 0.56
N ALA A 159 -11.82 -2.07 0.54
CA ALA A 159 -11.02 -2.41 1.71
C ALA A 159 -9.86 -1.45 1.99
N LEU A 160 -9.44 -0.65 1.00
CA LEU A 160 -8.28 0.24 1.09
C LEU A 160 -8.62 1.72 1.12
N VAL A 161 -9.83 2.08 0.69
CA VAL A 161 -10.26 3.46 0.62
C VAL A 161 -11.37 3.76 1.63
N ASP A 162 -11.45 5.00 2.03
CA ASP A 162 -12.57 5.54 2.78
C ASP A 162 -13.75 5.80 1.83
N PRO A 163 -14.95 5.27 2.11
CA PRO A 163 -16.08 5.34 1.18
C PRO A 163 -16.66 6.75 1.00
N GLU A 164 -16.42 7.65 1.96
CA GLU A 164 -16.93 9.02 1.89
C GLU A 164 -16.02 9.95 1.08
N THR A 165 -14.71 9.75 1.16
CA THR A 165 -13.71 10.64 0.56
C THR A 165 -12.98 10.04 -0.62
N SER A 166 -13.04 8.72 -0.82
CA SER A 166 -12.24 7.95 -1.78
C SER A 166 -10.71 8.08 -1.60
N LEU A 167 -10.27 8.64 -0.48
CA LEU A 167 -8.88 8.63 -0.07
C LEU A 167 -8.55 7.29 0.62
N PHE A 168 -7.28 7.01 0.83
CA PHE A 168 -6.91 5.80 1.58
C PHE A 168 -7.48 5.80 3.00
N ASN A 169 -7.90 4.64 3.49
CA ASN A 169 -8.34 4.49 4.86
C ASN A 169 -7.14 4.37 5.83
N TYR A 170 -7.40 4.51 7.13
CA TYR A 170 -6.34 4.47 8.15
C TYR A 170 -5.52 3.18 8.17
N PRO A 171 -6.08 1.97 8.06
CA PRO A 171 -5.30 0.75 8.01
C PRO A 171 -4.25 0.73 6.89
N PHE A 172 -4.62 1.16 5.70
CA PHE A 172 -3.70 1.24 4.57
C PHE A 172 -2.68 2.39 4.74
N LEU A 173 -3.09 3.53 5.28
CA LEU A 173 -2.17 4.62 5.62
C LEU A 173 -1.07 4.17 6.58
N ASN A 174 -1.43 3.46 7.65
CA ASN A 174 -0.47 2.99 8.65
C ASN A 174 0.57 2.03 8.01
N TYR A 175 0.14 1.20 7.06
CA TYR A 175 1.05 0.41 6.25
C TYR A 175 1.98 1.30 5.39
N LYS A 176 1.43 2.29 4.70
CA LYS A 176 2.20 3.18 3.82
C LYS A 176 3.19 4.05 4.59
N ILE A 177 2.88 4.49 5.79
CA ILE A 177 3.83 5.19 6.67
C ILE A 177 5.07 4.33 6.91
N ASP A 178 4.90 3.05 7.21
CA ASP A 178 6.02 2.14 7.46
C ASP A 178 6.89 1.94 6.21
N GLU A 179 6.25 1.76 5.05
CA GLU A 179 6.93 1.60 3.76
C GLU A 179 7.74 2.86 3.39
N GLU A 180 7.09 4.03 3.41
CA GLU A 180 7.72 5.27 3.00
C GLU A 180 8.81 5.72 3.98
N TYR A 181 8.62 5.50 5.29
CA TYR A 181 9.65 5.76 6.28
C TYR A 181 10.90 4.88 6.07
N LYS A 182 10.72 3.58 5.83
CA LYS A 182 11.83 2.67 5.52
C LYS A 182 12.53 3.06 4.21
N ARG A 183 11.77 3.50 3.21
CA ARG A 183 12.31 3.99 1.94
C ARG A 183 13.13 5.27 2.15
N ALA A 184 12.57 6.27 2.83
CA ALA A 184 13.23 7.53 3.12
C ALA A 184 14.53 7.31 3.92
N ARG A 185 14.48 6.45 4.93
CA ARG A 185 15.66 6.08 5.73
C ARG A 185 16.75 5.39 4.90
N ARG A 186 16.35 4.50 3.98
CA ARG A 186 17.32 3.77 3.14
C ARG A 186 18.04 4.67 2.16
N PHE A 187 17.34 5.64 1.59
CA PHE A 187 17.88 6.50 0.53
C PHE A 187 18.30 7.88 1.04
N GLY A 188 18.14 8.16 2.34
CA GLY A 188 18.44 9.49 2.90
C GLY A 188 17.54 10.61 2.35
N SER A 189 16.38 10.26 1.80
CA SER A 189 15.48 11.23 1.17
C SER A 189 14.54 11.85 2.21
N PRO A 190 14.16 13.13 2.05
CA PRO A 190 13.20 13.76 2.96
C PRO A 190 11.81 13.13 2.82
N LEU A 191 11.13 12.98 3.97
CA LEU A 191 9.75 12.53 4.07
C LEU A 191 9.01 13.43 5.04
N SER A 192 7.96 14.11 4.58
CA SER A 192 7.08 14.86 5.46
C SER A 192 5.82 14.07 5.79
N CYS A 193 5.52 14.00 7.08
CA CYS A 193 4.25 13.51 7.61
C CYS A 193 3.42 14.74 8.00
N VAL A 194 2.27 14.89 7.36
CA VAL A 194 1.39 16.05 7.55
C VAL A 194 0.05 15.55 8.08
N MET A 195 -0.31 15.96 9.29
CA MET A 195 -1.63 15.75 9.84
C MET A 195 -2.47 17.00 9.65
N LEU A 196 -3.62 16.86 9.01
CA LEU A 196 -4.53 17.95 8.71
C LEU A 196 -5.91 17.59 9.24
N GLY A 197 -6.62 18.56 9.75
CA GLY A 197 -7.99 18.35 10.21
C GLY A 197 -8.74 19.68 10.34
N PHE A 198 -10.02 19.54 10.64
CA PHE A 198 -10.96 20.65 10.81
C PHE A 198 -11.76 20.45 12.09
N GLU A 199 -12.41 21.51 12.55
CA GLU A 199 -13.38 21.49 13.64
C GLU A 199 -14.80 21.58 13.06
N GLY A 200 -15.77 21.04 13.82
CA GLY A 200 -17.15 20.96 13.37
C GLY A 200 -17.46 19.66 12.59
N GLN A 201 -18.69 19.55 12.12
CA GLN A 201 -19.16 18.44 11.29
C GLN A 201 -19.39 18.94 9.86
N LEU A 202 -18.95 18.16 8.88
CA LEU A 202 -19.13 18.46 7.47
C LEU A 202 -20.24 17.63 6.85
N ALA A 203 -20.97 18.24 5.91
CA ALA A 203 -21.82 17.50 4.98
C ALA A 203 -20.94 16.60 4.09
N GLY A 204 -21.47 15.46 3.66
CA GLY A 204 -20.73 14.52 2.82
C GLY A 204 -20.23 15.16 1.51
N ASP A 205 -20.95 16.11 0.94
CA ASP A 205 -20.52 16.84 -0.26
C ASP A 205 -19.35 17.79 0.03
N THR A 206 -19.40 18.51 1.16
CA THR A 206 -18.30 19.38 1.61
C THR A 206 -17.04 18.56 1.92
N LEU A 207 -17.22 17.38 2.51
CA LEU A 207 -16.11 16.47 2.81
C LEU A 207 -15.45 15.95 1.52
N ARG A 208 -16.24 15.61 0.50
CA ARG A 208 -15.73 15.20 -0.83
C ARG A 208 -15.02 16.34 -1.55
N GLU A 209 -15.55 17.55 -1.44
CA GLU A 209 -14.91 18.73 -2.02
C GLU A 209 -13.58 19.05 -1.34
N LEU A 210 -13.50 18.89 -0.01
CA LEU A 210 -12.25 19.01 0.73
C LEU A 210 -11.24 17.93 0.30
N ALA A 211 -11.68 16.69 0.11
CA ALA A 211 -10.83 15.61 -0.41
C ALA A 211 -10.32 15.92 -1.84
N ALA A 212 -11.13 16.51 -2.70
CA ALA A 212 -10.71 16.95 -4.03
C ALA A 212 -9.62 18.04 -3.95
N ILE A 213 -9.76 19.00 -3.03
CA ILE A 213 -8.71 20.02 -2.78
C ILE A 213 -7.38 19.34 -2.38
N PHE A 214 -7.43 18.28 -1.57
CA PHE A 214 -6.23 17.55 -1.16
C PHE A 214 -5.55 16.87 -2.34
N LEU A 215 -6.32 16.23 -3.21
CA LEU A 215 -5.80 15.60 -4.43
C LEU A 215 -5.19 16.61 -5.38
N ASP A 216 -5.85 17.76 -5.59
CA ASP A 216 -5.35 18.86 -6.43
C ASP A 216 -4.06 19.48 -5.85
N ALA A 217 -3.91 19.47 -4.53
CA ALA A 217 -2.76 20.03 -3.85
C ALA A 217 -1.57 19.06 -3.75
N SER A 218 -1.75 17.79 -4.03
CA SER A 218 -0.74 16.73 -3.88
C SER A 218 -0.15 16.30 -5.23
N ARG A 219 0.92 15.51 -5.16
CA ARG A 219 1.53 14.86 -6.31
C ARG A 219 1.09 13.40 -6.39
N ASP A 220 1.21 12.78 -7.55
CA ASP A 220 0.90 11.36 -7.76
C ASP A 220 1.75 10.42 -6.87
N THR A 221 2.88 10.90 -6.38
CA THR A 221 3.77 10.15 -5.47
C THR A 221 3.44 10.31 -4.00
N ASP A 222 2.55 11.26 -3.66
CA ASP A 222 2.13 11.50 -2.29
C ASP A 222 1.04 10.51 -1.88
N VAL A 223 1.00 10.18 -0.59
CA VAL A 223 0.00 9.26 -0.05
C VAL A 223 -0.93 10.03 0.87
N LEU A 224 -2.20 10.03 0.51
CA LEU A 224 -3.25 10.77 1.21
C LEU A 224 -4.30 9.80 1.74
N GLY A 225 -4.71 9.98 2.98
CA GLY A 225 -5.79 9.18 3.52
C GLY A 225 -6.50 9.81 4.69
N ARG A 226 -7.69 9.29 4.94
CA ARG A 226 -8.51 9.67 6.08
C ARG A 226 -7.99 8.98 7.33
N PHE A 227 -7.68 9.77 8.35
CA PHE A 227 -7.18 9.26 9.62
C PHE A 227 -8.33 8.94 10.59
N ASP A 228 -9.24 9.89 10.74
CA ASP A 228 -10.48 9.76 11.51
C ASP A 228 -11.61 10.62 10.89
N GLU A 229 -12.70 10.84 11.61
CA GLU A 229 -13.86 11.57 11.11
C GLU A 229 -13.55 13.02 10.69
N SER A 230 -12.59 13.67 11.36
CA SER A 230 -12.27 15.09 11.19
C SER A 230 -10.82 15.34 10.78
N SER A 231 -10.02 14.30 10.57
CA SER A 231 -8.61 14.45 10.25
C SER A 231 -8.11 13.53 9.15
N PHE A 232 -7.06 13.98 8.49
CA PHE A 232 -6.38 13.35 7.36
C PHE A 232 -4.89 13.28 7.61
N LEU A 233 -4.25 12.30 6.99
CA LEU A 233 -2.82 12.12 7.07
C LEU A 233 -2.22 12.04 5.67
N PHE A 234 -1.18 12.84 5.43
CA PHE A 234 -0.46 12.86 4.17
C PHE A 234 1.00 12.51 4.39
N LEU A 235 1.52 11.70 3.49
CA LEU A 235 2.94 11.39 3.40
C LEU A 235 3.47 12.01 2.12
N LEU A 236 4.26 13.06 2.25
CA LEU A 236 4.83 13.77 1.12
C LEU A 236 6.24 13.23 0.89
N THR A 237 6.39 12.40 -0.13
CA THR A 237 7.66 11.78 -0.48
C THR A 237 8.62 12.80 -1.09
N ASN A 238 9.92 12.65 -0.82
CA ASN A 238 10.97 13.56 -1.30
C ASN A 238 10.67 15.05 -1.01
N THR A 239 10.00 15.32 0.12
CA THR A 239 9.51 16.66 0.46
C THR A 239 9.99 17.05 1.85
N GLY A 240 10.73 18.15 1.92
CA GLY A 240 11.19 18.75 3.18
C GLY A 240 10.16 19.72 3.77
N PRO A 241 10.53 20.42 4.88
CA PRO A 241 9.61 21.26 5.64
C PRO A 241 8.99 22.40 4.83
N ASP A 242 9.74 23.02 3.94
CA ASP A 242 9.23 24.14 3.14
C ASP A 242 8.21 23.68 2.10
N GLY A 243 8.47 22.55 1.43
CA GLY A 243 7.52 21.95 0.50
C GLY A 243 6.21 21.55 1.18
N ALA A 244 6.30 20.98 2.39
CA ALA A 244 5.14 20.61 3.17
C ALA A 244 4.33 21.85 3.63
N ARG A 245 5.00 22.93 4.02
CA ARG A 245 4.32 24.21 4.34
C ARG A 245 3.61 24.82 3.14
N ILE A 246 4.25 24.80 1.95
CA ILE A 246 3.63 25.30 0.72
C ILE A 246 2.37 24.51 0.40
N MET A 247 2.41 23.17 0.49
CA MET A 247 1.24 22.33 0.27
C MET A 247 0.13 22.66 1.28
N ALA A 248 0.45 22.69 2.58
CA ALA A 248 -0.51 23.01 3.62
C ALA A 248 -1.17 24.39 3.43
N LYS A 249 -0.39 25.41 3.03
CA LYS A 249 -0.90 26.74 2.72
C LYS A 249 -1.85 26.72 1.52
N ARG A 250 -1.48 26.03 0.44
CA ARG A 250 -2.32 25.87 -0.75
C ARG A 250 -3.66 25.23 -0.42
N VAL A 251 -3.66 24.17 0.39
CA VAL A 251 -4.91 23.53 0.87
C VAL A 251 -5.79 24.54 1.63
N GLY A 252 -5.21 25.29 2.57
CA GLY A 252 -5.94 26.28 3.35
C GLY A 252 -6.51 27.43 2.50
N GLU A 253 -5.76 27.89 1.50
CA GLU A 253 -6.20 28.92 0.56
C GLU A 253 -7.34 28.41 -0.34
N SER A 254 -7.19 27.23 -0.93
CA SER A 254 -8.23 26.63 -1.77
C SER A 254 -9.54 26.36 -1.00
N ALA A 255 -9.46 25.91 0.26
CA ALA A 255 -10.65 25.74 1.08
C ALA A 255 -11.39 27.06 1.36
N LYS A 256 -10.64 28.15 1.59
CA LYS A 256 -11.21 29.50 1.75
C LYS A 256 -11.81 30.03 0.46
N GLU A 257 -11.14 29.85 -0.68
CA GLU A 257 -11.63 30.29 -1.99
C GLU A 257 -12.94 29.59 -2.36
N ARG A 258 -13.06 28.31 -2.07
CA ARG A 258 -14.29 27.52 -2.28
C ARG A 258 -15.35 27.77 -1.21
N ARG A 259 -15.07 28.59 -0.20
CA ARG A 259 -15.99 28.96 0.89
C ARG A 259 -16.61 27.75 1.58
N LEU A 260 -15.78 26.74 1.86
CA LEU A 260 -16.26 25.54 2.53
C LEU A 260 -16.74 25.90 3.94
N SER A 261 -17.90 25.37 4.32
CA SER A 261 -18.53 25.60 5.62
C SER A 261 -18.94 24.28 6.27
N ASP A 262 -19.05 24.29 7.59
CA ASP A 262 -19.60 23.17 8.35
C ASP A 262 -21.14 23.10 8.27
N LEU A 263 -21.76 22.14 8.99
CA LEU A 263 -23.19 21.93 8.99
C LEU A 263 -23.99 23.08 9.62
N VAL A 264 -23.35 23.93 10.42
CA VAL A 264 -24.01 25.12 11.01
C VAL A 264 -23.80 26.39 10.19
N GLY A 265 -23.01 26.30 9.13
CA GLY A 265 -22.73 27.39 8.18
C GLY A 265 -21.50 28.22 8.50
N ASP A 266 -20.71 27.82 9.49
CA ASP A 266 -19.45 28.50 9.82
C ASP A 266 -18.33 28.08 8.87
N PRO A 267 -17.44 29.05 8.48
CA PRO A 267 -16.29 28.71 7.64
C PRO A 267 -15.39 27.66 8.28
N ILE A 268 -14.94 26.68 7.51
CA ILE A 268 -14.05 25.62 7.99
C ILE A 268 -12.72 26.19 8.44
N VAL A 269 -12.33 25.90 9.67
CA VAL A 269 -10.99 26.22 10.21
C VAL A 269 -10.10 25.00 10.06
N ILE A 270 -9.06 25.08 9.23
CA ILE A 270 -8.11 24.02 9.00
C ILE A 270 -6.90 24.17 9.92
N SER A 271 -6.58 23.10 10.63
CA SER A 271 -5.37 22.94 11.43
C SER A 271 -4.42 21.96 10.76
N VAL A 272 -3.12 22.27 10.74
CA VAL A 272 -2.11 21.43 10.10
C VAL A 272 -0.89 21.27 10.98
N GLY A 273 -0.51 20.04 11.26
CA GLY A 273 0.74 19.67 11.91
C GLY A 273 1.70 18.98 10.95
N ILE A 274 2.94 19.43 10.90
CA ILE A 274 3.97 18.92 10.00
C ILE A 274 5.15 18.39 10.81
N ALA A 275 5.59 17.17 10.53
CA ALA A 275 6.85 16.62 10.98
C ALA A 275 7.65 16.09 9.79
N VAL A 276 8.98 16.17 9.85
CA VAL A 276 9.84 15.82 8.73
C VAL A 276 10.94 14.86 9.16
N PHE A 277 11.24 13.90 8.30
CA PHE A 277 12.44 13.08 8.35
C PHE A 277 13.39 13.49 7.20
N PRO A 278 14.73 13.53 7.39
CA PRO A 278 15.44 13.21 8.63
C PRO A 278 15.34 14.29 9.71
N HIS A 279 15.27 13.84 10.96
CA HIS A 279 15.31 14.70 12.14
C HIS A 279 15.96 13.92 13.31
N PRO A 280 16.76 14.55 14.18
CA PRO A 280 17.47 13.86 15.27
C PRO A 280 16.56 13.06 16.21
N GLU A 281 15.34 13.54 16.44
CA GLU A 281 14.38 12.89 17.33
C GLU A 281 13.48 11.88 16.61
N VAL A 282 13.61 11.70 15.30
CA VAL A 282 12.85 10.72 14.52
C VAL A 282 13.71 9.48 14.28
N ARG A 283 13.64 8.51 15.19
CA ARG A 283 14.38 7.26 15.11
C ARG A 283 13.56 6.12 14.49
N ARG A 284 12.25 6.21 14.58
CA ARG A 284 11.27 5.24 14.05
C ARG A 284 10.04 5.96 13.48
N LYS A 285 9.23 5.25 12.69
CA LYS A 285 8.01 5.79 12.08
C LYS A 285 7.06 6.43 13.10
N GLY A 286 6.93 5.81 14.28
CA GLY A 286 6.06 6.30 15.36
C GLY A 286 6.47 7.68 15.86
N ASP A 287 7.76 7.99 15.88
CA ASP A 287 8.24 9.31 16.31
C ASP A 287 7.83 10.39 15.30
N LEU A 288 7.94 10.08 13.99
CA LEU A 288 7.51 10.99 12.92
C LEU A 288 6.02 11.30 13.02
N PHE A 289 5.20 10.27 13.20
CA PHE A 289 3.76 10.43 13.36
C PHE A 289 3.39 11.20 14.65
N ALA A 290 3.99 10.83 15.78
CA ALA A 290 3.71 11.48 17.07
C ALA A 290 4.03 12.98 17.03
N ARG A 291 5.12 13.37 16.38
CA ARG A 291 5.51 14.78 16.21
C ARG A 291 4.53 15.54 15.30
N ALA A 292 4.09 14.92 14.19
CA ALA A 292 3.09 15.54 13.33
C ALA A 292 1.76 15.75 14.09
N ARG A 293 1.35 14.76 14.90
CA ARG A 293 0.15 14.84 15.73
C ARG A 293 0.26 15.91 16.84
N ALA A 294 1.42 16.01 17.49
CA ALA A 294 1.65 17.06 18.49
C ALA A 294 1.55 18.46 17.86
N ALA A 295 2.21 18.68 16.72
CA ALA A 295 2.12 19.93 15.98
C ALA A 295 0.69 20.24 15.50
N PHE A 296 -0.06 19.22 15.10
CA PHE A 296 -1.47 19.36 14.73
C PHE A 296 -2.34 19.81 15.93
N ASN A 297 -2.12 19.22 17.10
CA ASN A 297 -2.83 19.63 18.32
C ASN A 297 -2.49 21.07 18.71
N ASP A 298 -1.21 21.47 18.56
CA ASP A 298 -0.79 22.85 18.78
C ASP A 298 -1.47 23.83 17.82
N ALA A 299 -1.62 23.45 16.54
CA ALA A 299 -2.36 24.25 15.56
C ALA A 299 -3.83 24.41 15.96
N LYS A 300 -4.48 23.34 16.41
CA LYS A 300 -5.87 23.40 16.91
C LYS A 300 -6.01 24.34 18.11
N MET A 301 -5.12 24.23 19.10
CA MET A 301 -5.15 25.12 20.28
C MET A 301 -4.95 26.60 19.94
N LYS A 302 -4.30 26.91 18.81
CA LYS A 302 -4.10 28.26 18.30
C LYS A 302 -5.26 28.78 17.43
N GLY A 303 -6.32 28.00 17.28
CA GLY A 303 -7.47 28.36 16.43
C GLY A 303 -7.20 28.14 14.93
N GLY A 304 -6.38 27.18 14.59
CA GLY A 304 -6.08 26.79 13.20
C GLY A 304 -4.70 27.24 12.71
N GLY A 305 -4.44 26.95 11.44
CA GLY A 305 -3.19 27.29 10.78
C GLY A 305 -2.17 26.15 10.73
N VAL A 306 -0.91 26.47 10.42
CA VAL A 306 0.16 25.48 10.16
C VAL A 306 1.22 25.57 11.23
N VAL A 307 1.47 24.45 11.91
CA VAL A 307 2.57 24.28 12.87
C VAL A 307 3.52 23.20 12.37
N CYS A 308 4.82 23.48 12.37
CA CYS A 308 5.85 22.49 12.11
C CYS A 308 6.47 22.07 13.45
N ALA A 309 6.62 20.77 13.64
CA ALA A 309 7.35 20.20 14.76
C ALA A 309 8.82 20.65 14.66
N SER A 310 9.29 21.34 15.67
CA SER A 310 10.69 21.79 15.83
C SER A 310 11.60 20.65 16.24
#